data_9f053c93b70163f55ead343222c9f8be
#
_entry.id   9f053c93b70163f55ead343222c9f8be
#
_cell.length_a   1.000
_cell.length_b   1.000
_cell.length_c   1.000
_cell.angle_alpha   90.00
_cell.angle_beta   90.00
_cell.angle_gamma   90.00
#
_symmetry.space_group_name_H-M   'P 1'
#
loop_
_entity.id
_entity.type
_entity.pdbx_description
1 polymer ?
#
loop_
_entity_poly.entity_id
_entity_poly.type
_entity_poly.pdbx_seq_one_letter_code
_entity_poly.pdbx_strand_id
1 'polypeptide(L)'
;VKIDNDQLNEIINTVDSTDDNTAFFYIADHGISGKWGIQENGLRIPLIIRWPKVIKPNIKSDALINIVDIMPTVLDIAGAKIPQDLDGRSFFKILKNNKEIINDYIFGISTKQNVRNPMVFPSRSVRNNQYKLIINFNSIEVYKNNLTNNNSKNIFIERGALSHPSIPYMELYDLINDPHEKKNLVNQYKYNEVKEKLEYVLREWMKKQNDFVSDGNIPLIKPTRHPLDKISLWNDISKNL
;
A
#
# COMPACT_ATOMS: atom_id res chain seq x y z
N VAL A 1 11.30 14.60 5.24
CA VAL A 1 11.42 14.50 6.69
C VAL A 1 12.88 14.78 7.00
N LYS A 2 13.17 15.95 7.62
CA LYS A 2 14.43 16.11 8.32
C LYS A 2 14.34 15.20 9.53
N ILE A 3 14.89 14.01 9.44
CA ILE A 3 15.20 13.23 10.63
C ILE A 3 16.15 14.10 11.41
N ASP A 4 15.86 14.31 12.66
CA ASP A 4 16.85 14.88 13.55
C ASP A 4 17.96 13.83 13.64
N ASN A 5 19.02 14.06 12.84
CA ASN A 5 20.15 13.15 12.73
C ASN A 5 20.82 12.94 14.10
N ASP A 6 20.71 13.93 14.99
CA ASP A 6 21.35 13.88 16.31
C ASP A 6 20.65 12.89 17.23
N GLN A 7 19.29 12.89 17.25
CA GLN A 7 18.51 11.91 18.01
C GLN A 7 18.69 10.48 17.51
N LEU A 8 18.69 10.29 16.17
CA LEU A 8 18.92 8.98 15.58
C LEU A 8 20.34 8.48 15.89
N ASN A 9 21.34 9.33 15.80
CA ASN A 9 22.72 9.00 16.16
C ASN A 9 22.85 8.65 17.64
N GLU A 10 22.19 9.36 18.53
CA GLU A 10 22.15 9.07 19.98
C GLU A 10 21.60 7.67 20.24
N ILE A 11 20.46 7.31 19.60
CA ILE A 11 19.86 5.99 19.72
C ILE A 11 20.82 4.91 19.20
N ILE A 12 21.40 5.10 18.02
CA ILE A 12 22.35 4.14 17.42
C ILE A 12 23.57 3.96 18.32
N ASN A 13 24.15 5.04 18.84
CA ASN A 13 25.31 5.00 19.72
C ASN A 13 24.99 4.29 21.03
N THR A 14 23.79 4.51 21.58
CA THR A 14 23.32 3.83 22.80
C THR A 14 23.19 2.33 22.57
N VAL A 15 22.59 1.90 21.46
CA VAL A 15 22.49 0.47 21.08
C VAL A 15 23.87 -0.14 20.92
N ASP A 16 24.78 0.54 20.21
CA ASP A 16 26.14 0.03 19.96
C ASP A 16 26.99 -0.08 21.22
N SER A 17 26.78 0.82 22.20
CA SER A 17 27.50 0.77 23.48
C SER A 17 27.03 -0.36 24.39
N THR A 18 25.80 -0.86 24.16
CA THR A 18 25.22 -1.92 25.00
C THR A 18 25.42 -3.32 24.43
N ASP A 19 25.21 -3.50 23.13
CA ASP A 19 25.35 -4.80 22.46
C ASP A 19 25.52 -4.65 20.93
N ASP A 20 26.66 -5.09 20.42
CA ASP A 20 26.96 -5.10 18.98
C ASP A 20 26.22 -6.23 18.21
N ASN A 21 25.52 -7.12 18.91
CA ASN A 21 24.69 -8.18 18.32
C ASN A 21 23.20 -7.79 18.22
N THR A 22 22.89 -6.52 18.22
CA THR A 22 21.53 -6.02 18.07
C THR A 22 21.24 -5.65 16.62
N ALA A 23 20.12 -6.15 16.05
CA ALA A 23 19.57 -5.73 14.77
C ALA A 23 18.67 -4.51 14.98
N PHE A 24 19.09 -3.36 14.46
CA PHE A 24 18.32 -2.11 14.52
C PHE A 24 17.58 -1.88 13.19
N PHE A 25 16.28 -1.65 13.26
CA PHE A 25 15.41 -1.36 12.11
C PHE A 25 14.86 0.06 12.21
N TYR A 26 15.13 0.87 11.21
CA TYR A 26 14.49 2.17 11.03
C TYR A 26 13.51 2.10 9.87
N ILE A 27 12.24 2.33 10.15
CA ILE A 27 11.15 2.34 9.18
C ILE A 27 10.21 3.53 9.47
N ALA A 28 9.49 4.02 8.46
CA ALA A 28 8.42 5.00 8.66
C ALA A 28 7.05 4.33 8.58
N ASP A 29 6.04 4.95 9.19
CA ASP A 29 4.64 4.51 9.15
C ASP A 29 3.98 4.77 7.79
N HIS A 30 4.41 5.83 7.08
CA HIS A 30 3.96 6.18 5.72
C HIS A 30 4.99 7.06 5.02
N GLY A 31 4.83 7.27 3.71
CA GLY A 31 5.68 8.13 2.91
C GLY A 31 5.49 9.62 3.19
N ILE A 32 6.30 10.46 2.54
CA ILE A 32 6.50 11.87 2.91
C ILE A 32 5.22 12.73 2.79
N SER A 33 4.36 12.48 1.79
CA SER A 33 3.22 13.36 1.51
C SER A 33 1.95 12.65 1.08
N GLY A 34 1.92 11.33 1.15
CA GLY A 34 0.86 10.52 0.59
C GLY A 34 0.07 9.70 1.62
N LYS A 35 -0.01 10.14 2.88
CA LYS A 35 -0.81 9.44 3.90
C LYS A 35 -2.21 9.17 3.37
N TRP A 36 -2.69 7.90 3.52
CA TRP A 36 -3.96 7.38 2.97
C TRP A 36 -3.97 7.19 1.44
N GLY A 37 -2.90 7.54 0.73
CA GLY A 37 -2.75 7.30 -0.70
C GLY A 37 -2.18 5.94 -1.03
N ILE A 38 -2.40 5.48 -2.27
CA ILE A 38 -1.85 4.23 -2.80
C ILE A 38 -0.64 4.48 -3.71
N GLN A 39 -0.32 5.74 -3.99
CA GLN A 39 0.82 6.17 -4.78
C GLN A 39 2.14 5.97 -4.01
N GLU A 40 3.28 5.99 -4.74
CA GLU A 40 4.61 5.81 -4.16
C GLU A 40 4.94 6.84 -3.07
N ASN A 41 4.46 8.07 -3.21
CA ASN A 41 4.67 9.11 -2.19
C ASN A 41 4.00 8.78 -0.83
N GLY A 42 3.05 7.85 -0.81
CA GLY A 42 2.38 7.33 0.40
C GLY A 42 2.90 5.98 0.85
N LEU A 43 3.17 5.07 -0.10
CA LEU A 43 3.52 3.68 0.22
C LEU A 43 5.02 3.44 0.32
N ARG A 44 5.85 4.19 -0.41
CA ARG A 44 7.30 4.02 -0.38
C ARG A 44 7.87 4.67 0.88
N ILE A 45 8.29 3.83 1.81
CA ILE A 45 8.88 4.23 3.09
C ILE A 45 10.38 3.89 3.13
N PRO A 46 11.19 4.58 3.92
CA PRO A 46 12.55 4.17 4.18
C PRO A 46 12.57 2.85 4.97
N LEU A 47 13.48 1.98 4.61
CA LEU A 47 13.85 0.80 5.39
C LEU A 47 15.38 0.78 5.51
N ILE A 48 15.87 1.07 6.71
CA ILE A 48 17.30 1.06 7.02
C ILE A 48 17.51 0.03 8.12
N ILE A 49 18.43 -0.91 7.89
CA ILE A 49 18.71 -1.96 8.86
C ILE A 49 20.21 -1.92 9.16
N ARG A 50 20.52 -1.88 10.45
CA ARG A 50 21.88 -1.91 10.96
C ARG A 50 22.05 -3.10 11.91
N TRP A 51 23.03 -3.97 11.60
CA TRP A 51 23.43 -5.10 12.44
C TRP A 51 24.91 -5.40 12.19
N PRO A 52 25.82 -4.79 12.95
CA PRO A 52 27.26 -4.78 12.66
C PRO A 52 27.88 -6.15 12.47
N LYS A 53 27.46 -7.17 13.22
CA LYS A 53 27.98 -8.54 13.11
C LYS A 53 27.52 -9.30 11.87
N VAL A 54 26.44 -8.85 11.20
CA VAL A 54 25.78 -9.62 10.14
C VAL A 54 25.73 -8.85 8.82
N ILE A 55 25.48 -7.54 8.87
CA ILE A 55 25.29 -6.70 7.69
C ILE A 55 26.53 -5.85 7.46
N LYS A 56 27.10 -5.94 6.28
CA LYS A 56 28.22 -5.06 5.87
C LYS A 56 27.70 -3.63 5.72
N PRO A 57 28.49 -2.60 6.08
CA PRO A 57 28.09 -1.21 5.91
C PRO A 57 27.93 -0.82 4.43
N ASN A 58 27.14 0.20 4.17
CA ASN A 58 26.92 0.80 2.85
C ASN A 58 26.33 -0.13 1.78
N ILE A 59 25.61 -1.16 2.18
CA ILE A 59 24.87 -2.00 1.23
C ILE A 59 23.55 -1.31 0.88
N LYS A 60 23.22 -1.29 -0.41
CA LYS A 60 21.90 -0.91 -0.93
C LYS A 60 21.30 -2.11 -1.66
N SER A 61 20.01 -2.30 -1.52
CA SER A 61 19.26 -3.36 -2.19
C SER A 61 18.02 -2.76 -2.87
N ASP A 62 17.75 -3.21 -4.11
CA ASP A 62 16.54 -2.88 -4.87
C ASP A 62 15.46 -3.97 -4.73
N ALA A 63 15.62 -4.88 -3.77
CA ALA A 63 14.65 -5.93 -3.49
C ALA A 63 13.31 -5.33 -3.10
N LEU A 64 12.24 -5.88 -3.66
CA LEU A 64 10.88 -5.52 -3.29
C LEU A 64 10.55 -6.12 -1.91
N ILE A 65 10.39 -5.24 -0.93
CA ILE A 65 10.05 -5.59 0.45
C ILE A 65 8.73 -4.92 0.80
N ASN A 66 7.80 -5.67 1.38
CA ASN A 66 6.56 -5.15 1.93
C ASN A 66 6.64 -5.10 3.47
N ILE A 67 5.84 -4.27 4.12
CA ILE A 67 5.80 -4.16 5.58
C ILE A 67 5.44 -5.49 6.26
N VAL A 68 4.64 -6.33 5.59
CA VAL A 68 4.28 -7.68 6.08
C VAL A 68 5.48 -8.64 6.15
N ASP A 69 6.57 -8.33 5.45
CA ASP A 69 7.80 -9.12 5.44
C ASP A 69 8.67 -8.89 6.69
N ILE A 70 8.39 -7.85 7.48
CA ILE A 70 9.17 -7.51 8.69
C ILE A 70 9.02 -8.61 9.75
N MET A 71 7.78 -9.02 10.04
CA MET A 71 7.53 -10.00 11.10
C MET A 71 8.22 -11.35 10.82
N PRO A 72 8.04 -12.00 9.65
CA PRO A 72 8.76 -13.25 9.36
C PRO A 72 10.28 -13.06 9.35
N THR A 73 10.79 -11.88 9.01
CA THR A 73 12.23 -11.60 9.05
C THR A 73 12.75 -11.53 10.48
N VAL A 74 12.02 -10.87 11.39
CA VAL A 74 12.39 -10.82 12.80
C VAL A 74 12.36 -12.20 13.44
N LEU A 75 11.36 -13.02 13.13
CA LEU A 75 11.29 -14.42 13.59
C LEU A 75 12.48 -15.24 13.08
N ASP A 76 12.85 -15.09 11.81
CA ASP A 76 13.99 -15.78 11.19
C ASP A 76 15.32 -15.35 11.84
N ILE A 77 15.50 -14.06 12.10
CA ILE A 77 16.64 -13.51 12.84
C ILE A 77 16.75 -14.13 14.23
N ALA A 78 15.62 -14.27 14.93
CA ALA A 78 15.56 -14.85 16.26
C ALA A 78 15.70 -16.37 16.28
N GLY A 79 15.80 -17.04 15.13
CA GLY A 79 15.79 -18.50 15.02
C GLY A 79 14.46 -19.14 15.42
N ALA A 80 13.37 -18.35 15.44
CA ALA A 80 12.05 -18.83 15.77
C ALA A 80 11.35 -19.43 14.55
N LYS A 81 10.40 -20.35 14.80
CA LYS A 81 9.59 -20.93 13.72
C LYS A 81 8.68 -19.85 13.10
N ILE A 82 8.78 -19.68 11.79
CA ILE A 82 7.90 -18.81 11.03
C ILE A 82 6.56 -19.53 10.80
N PRO A 83 5.41 -18.98 11.22
CA PRO A 83 4.09 -19.51 10.90
C PRO A 83 3.87 -19.59 9.38
N GLN A 84 3.18 -20.64 8.92
CA GLN A 84 2.95 -20.88 7.49
C GLN A 84 1.83 -20.00 6.88
N ASP A 85 1.00 -19.42 7.73
CA ASP A 85 -0.16 -18.59 7.39
C ASP A 85 0.15 -17.08 7.33
N LEU A 86 1.43 -16.69 7.42
CA LEU A 86 1.84 -15.31 7.23
C LEU A 86 1.83 -14.93 5.75
N ASP A 87 1.32 -13.74 5.44
CA ASP A 87 1.35 -13.18 4.08
C ASP A 87 2.74 -12.75 3.63
N GLY A 88 3.60 -12.38 4.59
CA GLY A 88 4.96 -11.91 4.33
C GLY A 88 5.98 -13.05 4.24
N ARG A 89 7.15 -12.72 3.73
CA ARG A 89 8.30 -13.60 3.58
C ARG A 89 9.53 -13.01 4.25
N SER A 90 10.35 -13.86 4.89
CA SER A 90 11.62 -13.40 5.45
C SER A 90 12.57 -12.93 4.35
N PHE A 91 13.12 -11.73 4.54
CA PHE A 91 14.22 -11.22 3.73
C PHE A 91 15.57 -11.28 4.45
N PHE A 92 15.69 -12.08 5.49
CA PHE A 92 16.94 -12.23 6.26
C PHE A 92 18.13 -12.63 5.38
N LYS A 93 17.91 -13.44 4.36
CA LYS A 93 18.95 -13.82 3.40
C LYS A 93 19.48 -12.63 2.62
N ILE A 94 18.64 -11.65 2.27
CA ILE A 94 19.07 -10.41 1.61
C ILE A 94 20.03 -9.62 2.51
N LEU A 95 19.81 -9.61 3.82
CA LEU A 95 20.68 -8.91 4.77
C LEU A 95 22.10 -9.49 4.79
N LYS A 96 22.24 -10.78 4.50
CA LYS A 96 23.53 -11.49 4.40
C LYS A 96 24.13 -11.40 3.00
N ASN A 97 23.29 -11.44 1.97
CA ASN A 97 23.68 -11.42 0.57
C ASN A 97 22.57 -10.77 -0.27
N ASN A 98 22.78 -9.53 -0.71
CA ASN A 98 21.79 -8.66 -1.36
C ASN A 98 21.32 -9.08 -2.77
N LYS A 99 21.64 -10.29 -3.23
CA LYS A 99 21.31 -10.77 -4.58
C LYS A 99 20.05 -11.62 -4.68
N GLU A 100 19.38 -11.93 -3.57
CA GLU A 100 18.15 -12.73 -3.60
C GLU A 100 16.92 -11.90 -3.94
N ILE A 101 16.02 -12.47 -4.74
CA ILE A 101 14.70 -11.95 -5.02
C ILE A 101 13.72 -12.61 -4.05
N ILE A 102 13.06 -11.82 -3.21
CA ILE A 102 12.05 -12.31 -2.26
C ILE A 102 10.66 -12.22 -2.86
N ASN A 103 10.35 -11.09 -3.46
CA ASN A 103 9.08 -10.83 -4.07
C ASN A 103 9.28 -10.35 -5.52
N ASP A 104 8.61 -10.99 -6.48
CA ASP A 104 8.49 -10.48 -7.86
C ASP A 104 7.54 -9.29 -7.93
N TYR A 105 6.53 -9.30 -7.04
CA TYR A 105 5.49 -8.28 -6.93
C TYR A 105 5.22 -7.96 -5.47
N ILE A 106 4.90 -6.69 -5.21
CA ILE A 106 4.32 -6.24 -3.94
C ILE A 106 2.98 -5.55 -4.20
N PHE A 107 2.10 -5.57 -3.20
CA PHE A 107 0.72 -5.14 -3.31
C PHE A 107 0.43 -4.01 -2.33
N GLY A 108 -0.47 -3.11 -2.74
CA GLY A 108 -0.94 -2.01 -1.91
C GLY A 108 -2.46 -2.00 -1.80
N ILE A 109 -2.95 -1.66 -0.62
CA ILE A 109 -4.38 -1.54 -0.31
C ILE A 109 -4.65 -0.13 0.20
N SER A 110 -5.68 0.50 -0.34
CA SER A 110 -6.26 1.72 0.21
C SER A 110 -7.77 1.62 0.13
N THR A 111 -8.48 1.88 1.22
CA THR A 111 -9.94 1.96 1.21
C THR A 111 -10.44 3.39 1.35
N LYS A 112 -9.57 4.35 1.71
CA LYS A 112 -9.90 5.77 1.92
C LYS A 112 -11.25 5.97 2.60
N GLN A 113 -11.48 5.23 3.66
CA GLN A 113 -12.70 5.36 4.41
C GLN A 113 -12.55 6.45 5.44
N ASN A 114 -13.35 7.50 5.32
CA ASN A 114 -13.41 8.53 6.33
C ASN A 114 -14.70 8.38 7.15
N VAL A 115 -14.55 8.16 8.46
CA VAL A 115 -15.67 8.04 9.39
C VAL A 115 -16.52 9.32 9.45
N ARG A 116 -15.90 10.48 9.22
CA ARG A 116 -16.57 11.79 9.22
C ARG A 116 -17.28 12.13 7.90
N ASN A 117 -16.79 11.56 6.81
CA ASN A 117 -17.37 11.75 5.50
C ASN A 117 -17.41 10.38 4.83
N PRO A 118 -18.60 9.75 4.66
CA PRO A 118 -18.73 8.39 4.21
C PRO A 118 -18.35 8.19 2.74
N MET A 119 -17.19 8.70 2.39
CA MET A 119 -16.57 8.50 1.09
C MET A 119 -15.72 7.25 1.16
N VAL A 120 -16.11 6.23 0.43
CA VAL A 120 -15.31 5.02 0.26
C VAL A 120 -14.71 5.06 -1.13
N PHE A 121 -13.38 5.10 -1.21
CA PHE A 121 -12.66 5.06 -2.48
C PHE A 121 -11.62 3.94 -2.43
N PRO A 122 -12.07 2.69 -2.61
CA PRO A 122 -11.18 1.54 -2.55
C PRO A 122 -10.30 1.49 -3.80
N SER A 123 -9.01 1.33 -3.55
CA SER A 123 -8.01 1.13 -4.58
C SER A 123 -7.10 -0.03 -4.20
N ARG A 124 -6.61 -0.74 -5.20
CA ARG A 124 -5.62 -1.80 -5.06
C ARG A 124 -4.49 -1.55 -6.04
N SER A 125 -3.30 -1.87 -5.65
CA SER A 125 -2.15 -1.77 -6.54
C SER A 125 -1.28 -3.00 -6.50
N VAL A 126 -0.58 -3.22 -7.60
CA VAL A 126 0.52 -4.17 -7.73
C VAL A 126 1.69 -3.45 -8.38
N ARG A 127 2.90 -3.73 -7.92
CA ARG A 127 4.11 -3.28 -8.59
C ARG A 127 5.17 -4.36 -8.65
N ASN A 128 5.98 -4.31 -9.69
CA ASN A 128 7.30 -4.92 -9.75
C ASN A 128 8.39 -3.82 -9.62
N ASN A 129 9.63 -4.13 -9.97
CA ASN A 129 10.71 -3.16 -9.90
C ASN A 129 10.56 -1.97 -10.87
N GLN A 130 9.81 -2.12 -11.96
CA GLN A 130 9.67 -1.10 -12.98
C GLN A 130 8.27 -0.50 -13.05
N TYR A 131 7.24 -1.34 -13.08
CA TYR A 131 5.87 -0.88 -13.35
C TYR A 131 4.98 -1.01 -12.14
N LYS A 132 4.00 -0.11 -12.05
CA LYS A 132 2.93 -0.15 -11.06
C LYS A 132 1.59 0.05 -11.73
N LEU A 133 0.64 -0.83 -11.40
CA LEU A 133 -0.76 -0.73 -11.78
C LEU A 133 -1.60 -0.43 -10.55
N ILE A 134 -2.53 0.51 -10.69
CA ILE A 134 -3.54 0.85 -9.68
C ILE A 134 -4.92 0.63 -10.30
N ILE A 135 -5.84 0.00 -9.56
CA ILE A 135 -7.26 -0.12 -9.91
C ILE A 135 -8.08 0.64 -8.87
N ASN A 136 -8.92 1.56 -9.34
CA ASN A 136 -9.78 2.43 -8.54
C ASN A 136 -11.24 1.98 -8.71
N PHE A 137 -11.75 1.23 -7.74
CA PHE A 137 -13.05 0.53 -7.86
C PHE A 137 -14.27 1.46 -7.80
N ASN A 138 -14.11 2.71 -7.32
CA ASN A 138 -15.16 3.73 -7.29
C ASN A 138 -14.87 4.91 -8.24
N SER A 139 -14.19 4.67 -9.35
CA SER A 139 -13.94 5.73 -10.33
C SER A 139 -15.24 6.22 -10.99
N ILE A 140 -15.17 7.39 -11.63
CA ILE A 140 -16.31 7.96 -12.37
C ILE A 140 -16.77 7.04 -13.51
N GLU A 141 -15.87 6.29 -14.12
CA GLU A 141 -16.21 5.31 -15.16
C GLU A 141 -17.02 4.15 -14.58
N VAL A 142 -16.62 3.62 -13.43
CA VAL A 142 -17.36 2.56 -12.72
C VAL A 142 -18.75 3.06 -12.34
N TYR A 143 -18.85 4.28 -11.83
CA TYR A 143 -20.12 4.90 -11.48
C TYR A 143 -21.05 5.02 -12.71
N LYS A 144 -20.56 5.56 -13.82
CA LYS A 144 -21.33 5.70 -15.07
C LYS A 144 -21.79 4.35 -15.63
N ASN A 145 -20.93 3.34 -15.59
CA ASN A 145 -21.28 1.99 -16.07
C ASN A 145 -22.32 1.30 -15.18
N ASN A 146 -22.39 1.62 -13.90
CA ASN A 146 -23.32 1.01 -12.95
C ASN A 146 -24.65 1.78 -12.81
N LEU A 147 -24.77 2.99 -13.34
CA LEU A 147 -26.02 3.78 -13.31
C LEU A 147 -27.20 3.06 -13.98
N THR A 148 -26.93 2.18 -14.94
CA THR A 148 -27.94 1.42 -15.67
C THR A 148 -28.58 0.30 -14.83
N ASN A 149 -28.00 -0.08 -13.69
CA ASN A 149 -28.35 -1.31 -12.95
C ASN A 149 -29.09 -1.08 -11.63
N ASN A 150 -29.67 0.08 -11.39
CA ASN A 150 -30.58 0.44 -10.26
C ASN A 150 -30.25 -0.28 -8.92
N ASN A 151 -28.98 -0.37 -8.56
CA ASN A 151 -28.53 -1.14 -7.41
C ASN A 151 -28.21 -0.20 -6.23
N SER A 152 -28.65 -0.52 -5.02
CA SER A 152 -28.37 0.25 -3.79
C SER A 152 -26.88 0.47 -3.48
N LYS A 153 -26.01 -0.34 -4.08
CA LYS A 153 -24.55 -0.17 -4.07
C LYS A 153 -24.09 1.15 -4.74
N ASN A 154 -24.92 1.76 -5.57
CA ASN A 154 -24.58 2.94 -6.37
C ASN A 154 -24.31 4.19 -5.53
N ILE A 155 -24.94 4.35 -4.35
CA ILE A 155 -24.74 5.54 -3.50
C ILE A 155 -23.30 5.70 -3.04
N PHE A 156 -22.63 4.62 -2.71
CA PHE A 156 -21.24 4.67 -2.25
C PHE A 156 -20.26 4.86 -3.39
N ILE A 157 -20.54 4.22 -4.52
CA ILE A 157 -19.77 4.41 -5.76
C ILE A 157 -19.92 5.87 -6.20
N GLU A 158 -21.14 6.40 -6.20
CA GLU A 158 -21.44 7.80 -6.53
C GLU A 158 -20.65 8.77 -5.66
N ARG A 159 -20.70 8.63 -4.33
CA ARG A 159 -20.01 9.53 -3.41
C ARG A 159 -18.47 9.45 -3.59
N GLY A 160 -17.92 8.28 -3.77
CA GLY A 160 -16.51 8.09 -4.07
C GLY A 160 -16.12 8.74 -5.40
N ALA A 161 -16.86 8.45 -6.47
CA ALA A 161 -16.61 8.95 -7.81
C ALA A 161 -16.72 10.49 -7.89
N LEU A 162 -17.76 11.08 -7.30
CA LEU A 162 -17.95 12.53 -7.31
C LEU A 162 -16.94 13.30 -6.45
N SER A 163 -16.37 12.64 -5.43
CA SER A 163 -15.30 13.24 -4.62
C SER A 163 -13.95 13.25 -5.30
N HIS A 164 -13.74 12.34 -6.24
CA HIS A 164 -12.49 12.17 -6.97
C HIS A 164 -12.73 12.00 -8.48
N PRO A 165 -13.40 12.96 -9.16
CA PRO A 165 -13.83 12.80 -10.54
C PRO A 165 -12.69 12.71 -11.56
N SER A 166 -11.49 13.13 -11.19
CA SER A 166 -10.29 13.08 -12.04
C SER A 166 -9.49 11.78 -11.90
N ILE A 167 -9.83 10.91 -10.95
CA ILE A 167 -9.11 9.64 -10.77
C ILE A 167 -9.73 8.61 -11.71
N PRO A 168 -8.97 8.06 -12.68
CA PRO A 168 -9.48 7.07 -13.62
C PRO A 168 -9.63 5.69 -12.98
N TYR A 169 -10.31 4.78 -13.68
CA TYR A 169 -10.46 3.39 -13.23
C TYR A 169 -9.12 2.68 -13.10
N MET A 170 -8.23 2.86 -14.06
CA MET A 170 -6.89 2.28 -14.02
C MET A 170 -5.81 3.33 -14.22
N GLU A 171 -4.70 3.12 -13.51
CA GLU A 171 -3.48 3.90 -13.65
C GLU A 171 -2.29 2.96 -13.81
N LEU A 172 -1.43 3.21 -14.80
CA LEU A 172 -0.19 2.47 -15.03
C LEU A 172 0.98 3.43 -15.09
N TYR A 173 2.03 3.14 -14.33
CA TYR A 173 3.21 3.99 -14.22
C TYR A 173 4.49 3.19 -14.46
N ASP A 174 5.48 3.83 -15.09
CA ASP A 174 6.85 3.34 -15.22
C ASP A 174 7.71 4.04 -14.15
N LEU A 175 7.92 3.37 -13.03
CA LEU A 175 8.56 3.95 -11.85
C LEU A 175 10.07 4.21 -12.03
N ILE A 176 10.70 3.65 -13.08
CA ILE A 176 12.11 3.95 -13.42
C ILE A 176 12.16 5.33 -14.08
N ASN A 177 11.28 5.60 -15.05
CA ASN A 177 11.27 6.84 -15.82
C ASN A 177 10.38 7.93 -15.21
N ASP A 178 9.41 7.53 -14.37
CA ASP A 178 8.46 8.41 -13.68
C ASP A 178 8.25 7.96 -12.23
N PRO A 179 9.25 8.14 -11.35
CA PRO A 179 9.17 7.72 -9.95
C PRO A 179 8.14 8.50 -9.12
N HIS A 180 7.56 9.55 -9.69
CA HIS A 180 6.54 10.39 -9.04
C HIS A 180 5.13 10.16 -9.59
N GLU A 181 4.93 9.16 -10.45
CA GLU A 181 3.61 8.75 -10.97
C GLU A 181 2.82 9.91 -11.59
N LYS A 182 3.49 10.74 -12.41
CA LYS A 182 2.89 11.92 -13.05
C LYS A 182 2.20 11.60 -14.37
N LYS A 183 2.64 10.55 -15.06
CA LYS A 183 2.19 10.21 -16.41
C LYS A 183 1.52 8.83 -16.43
N ASN A 184 0.19 8.83 -16.45
CA ASN A 184 -0.55 7.58 -16.63
C ASN A 184 -0.37 7.02 -18.04
N LEU A 185 0.10 5.78 -18.14
CA LEU A 185 0.43 5.08 -19.38
C LEU A 185 -0.67 4.10 -19.82
N VAL A 186 -1.75 3.95 -19.06
CA VAL A 186 -2.76 2.90 -19.21
C VAL A 186 -3.41 2.83 -20.58
N ASN A 187 -3.54 3.97 -21.28
CA ASN A 187 -4.15 4.07 -22.60
C ASN A 187 -3.13 3.99 -23.77
N GLN A 188 -1.86 3.77 -23.49
CA GLN A 188 -0.85 3.66 -24.53
C GLN A 188 -0.67 2.20 -24.96
N TYR A 189 -0.98 1.90 -26.21
CA TYR A 189 -0.97 0.55 -26.80
C TYR A 189 0.30 -0.25 -26.51
N LYS A 190 1.46 0.37 -26.57
CA LYS A 190 2.76 -0.28 -26.32
C LYS A 190 2.92 -0.87 -24.91
N TYR A 191 2.06 -0.50 -23.96
CA TYR A 191 2.08 -1.02 -22.59
C TYR A 191 0.92 -2.00 -22.29
N ASN A 192 0.14 -2.41 -23.30
CA ASN A 192 -1.00 -3.30 -23.08
C ASN A 192 -0.58 -4.63 -22.44
N GLU A 193 0.49 -5.24 -22.92
CA GLU A 193 0.98 -6.50 -22.37
C GLU A 193 1.37 -6.37 -20.88
N VAL A 194 2.07 -5.30 -20.54
CA VAL A 194 2.45 -5.00 -19.14
C VAL A 194 1.22 -4.77 -18.28
N LYS A 195 0.26 -3.99 -18.79
CA LYS A 195 -1.01 -3.72 -18.11
C LYS A 195 -1.77 -5.00 -17.82
N GLU A 196 -1.99 -5.83 -18.83
CA GLU A 196 -2.73 -7.10 -18.72
C GLU A 196 -2.05 -8.07 -17.76
N LYS A 197 -0.73 -8.18 -17.80
CA LYS A 197 0.03 -9.00 -16.88
C LYS A 197 -0.11 -8.53 -15.43
N LEU A 198 0.04 -7.23 -15.18
CA LEU A 198 -0.09 -6.68 -13.83
C LEU A 198 -1.54 -6.77 -13.32
N GLU A 199 -2.52 -6.53 -14.18
CA GLU A 199 -3.93 -6.69 -13.83
C GLU A 199 -4.23 -8.14 -13.43
N TYR A 200 -3.78 -9.11 -14.21
CA TYR A 200 -3.93 -10.52 -13.89
C TYR A 200 -3.32 -10.87 -12.54
N VAL A 201 -2.07 -10.46 -12.30
CA VAL A 201 -1.37 -10.70 -11.02
C VAL A 201 -2.12 -10.08 -9.84
N LEU A 202 -2.61 -8.85 -10.01
CA LEU A 202 -3.37 -8.17 -8.96
C LEU A 202 -4.69 -8.89 -8.66
N ARG A 203 -5.44 -9.29 -9.68
CA ARG A 203 -6.72 -9.97 -9.50
C ARG A 203 -6.57 -11.35 -8.88
N GLU A 204 -5.54 -12.12 -9.26
CA GLU A 204 -5.25 -13.41 -8.63
C GLU A 204 -4.85 -13.25 -7.16
N TRP A 205 -4.08 -12.21 -6.83
CA TRP A 205 -3.76 -11.90 -5.46
C TRP A 205 -5.01 -11.51 -4.65
N MET A 206 -5.87 -10.63 -5.19
CA MET A 206 -7.13 -10.24 -4.56
C MET A 206 -8.03 -11.44 -4.29
N LYS A 207 -8.13 -12.36 -5.26
CA LYS A 207 -8.89 -13.61 -5.11
C LYS A 207 -8.32 -14.49 -3.99
N LYS A 208 -6.99 -14.65 -3.95
CA LYS A 208 -6.31 -15.42 -2.89
C LYS A 208 -6.55 -14.83 -1.51
N GLN A 209 -6.64 -13.50 -1.41
CA GLN A 209 -6.91 -12.76 -0.16
C GLN A 209 -8.40 -12.70 0.20
N ASN A 210 -9.29 -13.30 -0.59
CA ASN A 210 -10.74 -13.14 -0.45
C ASN A 210 -11.16 -11.66 -0.38
N ASP A 211 -10.51 -10.82 -1.21
CA ASP A 211 -10.78 -9.38 -1.23
C ASP A 211 -12.16 -9.11 -1.83
N PHE A 212 -13.11 -8.74 -0.97
CA PHE A 212 -14.52 -8.49 -1.34
C PHE A 212 -14.70 -7.36 -2.37
N VAL A 213 -13.72 -6.49 -2.54
CA VAL A 213 -13.77 -5.40 -3.53
C VAL A 213 -13.72 -5.95 -4.95
N SER A 214 -13.12 -7.12 -5.16
CA SER A 214 -13.04 -7.79 -6.46
C SER A 214 -14.43 -8.07 -7.07
N ASP A 215 -15.41 -8.35 -6.23
CA ASP A 215 -16.78 -8.71 -6.62
C ASP A 215 -17.70 -7.48 -6.71
N GLY A 216 -17.15 -6.26 -6.64
CA GLY A 216 -17.93 -5.02 -6.55
C GLY A 216 -18.64 -4.84 -5.21
N ASN A 217 -18.35 -5.69 -4.23
CA ASN A 217 -18.86 -5.59 -2.87
C ASN A 217 -18.02 -4.59 -2.08
N ILE A 218 -18.50 -3.37 -1.96
CA ILE A 218 -17.87 -2.38 -1.09
C ILE A 218 -18.56 -2.50 0.26
N PRO A 219 -17.84 -2.82 1.35
CA PRO A 219 -18.46 -2.95 2.64
C PRO A 219 -19.03 -1.61 3.07
N LEU A 220 -20.31 -1.63 3.35
CA LEU A 220 -20.99 -0.54 4.03
C LEU A 220 -20.60 -0.62 5.50
N ILE A 221 -19.52 0.02 5.91
CA ILE A 221 -19.32 0.25 7.33
C ILE A 221 -20.34 1.30 7.73
N LYS A 222 -21.30 0.88 8.55
CA LYS A 222 -22.25 1.80 9.16
C LYS A 222 -21.45 2.85 9.93
N PRO A 223 -21.50 4.13 9.54
CA PRO A 223 -20.72 5.15 10.21
C PRO A 223 -21.16 5.22 11.68
N THR A 224 -20.23 5.00 12.58
CA THR A 224 -20.45 5.27 14.01
C THR A 224 -20.28 6.77 14.23
N ARG A 225 -21.25 7.37 14.92
CA ARG A 225 -21.19 8.78 15.27
C ARG A 225 -19.95 9.04 16.14
N HIS A 226 -19.04 9.89 15.64
CA HIS A 226 -17.96 10.41 16.47
C HIS A 226 -18.50 11.53 17.37
N PRO A 227 -18.06 11.66 18.63
CA PRO A 227 -18.54 12.70 19.55
C PRO A 227 -18.39 14.15 19.04
N LEU A 228 -17.45 14.39 18.12
CA LEU A 228 -17.21 15.69 17.49
C LEU A 228 -17.98 15.91 16.17
N ASP A 229 -18.75 14.94 15.72
CA ASP A 229 -19.51 15.08 14.47
C ASP A 229 -20.70 16.01 14.67
N LYS A 230 -20.89 16.96 13.73
CA LYS A 230 -22.05 17.81 13.73
C LYS A 230 -23.32 16.98 13.49
N ILE A 231 -24.38 17.25 14.26
CA ILE A 231 -25.65 16.54 14.15
C ILE A 231 -26.26 16.61 12.73
N SER A 232 -26.03 17.72 12.00
CA SER A 232 -26.48 17.88 10.61
C SER A 232 -25.85 16.85 9.66
N LEU A 233 -24.55 16.56 9.82
CA LEU A 233 -23.84 15.58 8.98
C LEU A 233 -24.37 14.17 9.19
N TRP A 234 -24.71 13.82 10.45
CA TRP A 234 -25.29 12.54 10.80
C TRP A 234 -26.68 12.33 10.22
N ASN A 235 -27.51 13.37 10.27
CA ASN A 235 -28.88 13.33 9.73
C ASN A 235 -28.89 13.14 8.20
N ASP A 236 -27.93 13.73 7.50
CA ASP A 236 -27.77 13.54 6.05
C ASP A 236 -27.31 12.11 5.70
N ILE A 237 -26.48 11.52 6.52
CA ILE A 237 -26.02 10.15 6.33
C ILE A 237 -27.14 9.14 6.62
N SER A 238 -27.90 9.35 7.69
CA SER A 238 -28.94 8.42 8.12
C SER A 238 -30.17 8.40 7.23
N LYS A 239 -30.44 9.47 6.47
CA LYS A 239 -31.54 9.53 5.51
C LYS A 239 -31.25 8.77 4.21
N ASN A 240 -29.98 8.38 3.96
CA ASN A 240 -29.53 7.76 2.72
C ASN A 240 -28.97 6.34 2.95
N LEU A 241 -29.15 5.75 4.13
CA LEU A 241 -28.90 4.37 4.49
C LEU A 241 -30.22 3.62 4.66
#